data_37c627e2a6f3dea2da9d135f22e94cbd
#
_entry.id   37c627e2a6f3dea2da9d135f22e94cbd
#
_cell.length_a   1.000
_cell.length_b   1.000
_cell.length_c   1.000
_cell.angle_alpha   90.00
_cell.angle_beta   90.00
_cell.angle_gamma   90.00
#
_symmetry.space_group_name_H-M   'P 1'
#
loop_
_entity.id
_entity.type
_entity.pdbx_description
1 polymer ?
#
loop_
_entity_poly.entity_id
_entity_poly.type
_entity_poly.pdbx_seq_one_letter_code
_entity_poly.pdbx_strand_id
1 'polypeptide(L)'
;MIFMSDCFGFEVRLTAERQAHILQHPEMEGLEEAIPDTLESPMEVRLSRSDPSIRLFYRYYENTPVGAKWLCVVVKYLEADAFVVTAYLTDKLKTGDILWPKK
;
A
#
# COMPACT_ATOMS: atom_id res chain seq x y z
N MET A 1 -8.00 -5.33 14.35
CA MET A 1 -6.94 -5.79 13.42
C MET A 1 -7.58 -6.36 12.16
N ILE A 2 -7.05 -5.97 11.02
CA ILE A 2 -7.56 -6.40 9.72
C ILE A 2 -6.48 -7.27 9.05
N PHE A 3 -6.89 -8.41 8.49
CA PHE A 3 -6.00 -9.28 7.72
C PHE A 3 -6.41 -9.22 6.25
N MET A 4 -5.40 -9.04 5.37
CA MET A 4 -5.60 -8.86 3.94
C MET A 4 -4.64 -9.76 3.19
N SER A 5 -4.93 -10.03 1.92
CA SER A 5 -4.02 -10.79 1.05
C SER A 5 -3.40 -9.86 0.03
N ASP A 6 -2.10 -9.99 -0.20
CA ASP A 6 -1.42 -9.27 -1.27
C ASP A 6 -1.43 -10.07 -2.57
N CYS A 7 -0.94 -9.45 -3.64
CA CYS A 7 -0.92 -10.10 -4.96
C CYS A 7 0.11 -11.23 -5.08
N PHE A 8 0.98 -11.39 -4.08
CA PHE A 8 1.97 -12.47 -4.04
C PHE A 8 1.50 -13.67 -3.20
N GLY A 9 0.30 -13.59 -2.60
CA GLY A 9 -0.26 -14.66 -1.80
C GLY A 9 0.10 -14.59 -0.31
N PHE A 10 0.69 -13.49 0.15
CA PHE A 10 1.02 -13.32 1.56
C PHE A 10 -0.12 -12.66 2.32
N GLU A 11 -0.30 -13.05 3.58
CA GLU A 11 -1.21 -12.37 4.48
C GLU A 11 -0.54 -11.12 5.04
N VAL A 12 -1.23 -9.99 4.94
CA VAL A 12 -0.76 -8.69 5.41
C VAL A 12 -1.73 -8.18 6.46
N ARG A 13 -1.24 -7.79 7.63
CA ARG A 13 -2.09 -7.26 8.69
C ARG A 13 -2.05 -5.73 8.74
N LEU A 14 -3.15 -5.15 9.14
CA LEU A 14 -3.28 -3.73 9.42
C LEU A 14 -3.82 -3.58 10.83
N THR A 15 -3.01 -3.03 11.73
CA THR A 15 -3.42 -2.81 13.12
C THR A 15 -4.36 -1.61 13.21
N ALA A 16 -5.22 -1.60 14.24
CA ALA A 16 -6.12 -0.47 14.47
C ALA A 16 -5.34 0.83 14.69
N GLU A 17 -4.18 0.76 15.35
CA GLU A 17 -3.32 1.92 15.57
C GLU A 17 -2.80 2.48 14.25
N ARG A 18 -2.33 1.63 13.34
CA ARG A 18 -1.84 2.08 12.04
C ARG A 18 -2.97 2.59 11.16
N GLN A 19 -4.13 1.96 11.21
CA GLN A 19 -5.30 2.44 10.49
C GLN A 19 -5.68 3.85 10.96
N ALA A 20 -5.73 4.07 12.27
CA ALA A 20 -6.02 5.39 12.82
C ALA A 20 -4.98 6.43 12.38
N HIS A 21 -3.70 6.04 12.36
CA HIS A 21 -2.61 6.91 11.91
C HIS A 21 -2.80 7.31 10.43
N ILE A 22 -3.12 6.35 9.58
CA ILE A 22 -3.37 6.61 8.16
C ILE A 22 -4.55 7.57 7.98
N LEU A 23 -5.64 7.35 8.73
CA LEU A 23 -6.86 8.15 8.61
C LEU A 23 -6.73 9.55 9.23
N GLN A 24 -5.64 9.86 9.93
CA GLN A 24 -5.35 11.23 10.37
C GLN A 24 -5.08 12.16 9.19
N HIS A 25 -4.71 11.62 8.03
CA HIS A 25 -4.54 12.40 6.82
C HIS A 25 -5.91 12.58 6.14
N PRO A 26 -6.42 13.82 6.02
CA PRO A 26 -7.77 14.06 5.47
C PRO A 26 -7.97 13.51 4.07
N GLU A 27 -6.91 13.48 3.25
CA GLU A 27 -6.99 12.94 1.89
C GLU A 27 -7.22 11.44 1.84
N MET A 28 -7.04 10.73 2.95
CA MET A 28 -7.30 9.29 3.05
C MET A 28 -8.74 8.97 3.47
N GLU A 29 -9.54 9.99 3.77
CA GLU A 29 -10.93 9.78 4.16
C GLU A 29 -11.70 9.08 3.05
N GLY A 30 -12.40 8.00 3.40
CA GLY A 30 -13.16 7.20 2.44
C GLY A 30 -12.34 6.21 1.62
N LEU A 31 -11.03 6.11 1.89
CA LEU A 31 -10.15 5.22 1.14
C LEU A 31 -9.75 3.95 1.91
N GLU A 32 -10.44 3.66 3.02
CA GLU A 32 -10.12 2.49 3.85
C GLU A 32 -10.18 1.18 3.05
N GLU A 33 -11.20 1.03 2.20
CA GLU A 33 -11.38 -0.17 1.39
C GLU A 33 -10.41 -0.22 0.20
N ALA A 34 -9.86 0.91 -0.19
CA ALA A 34 -8.87 0.96 -1.26
C ALA A 34 -7.53 0.33 -0.84
N ILE A 35 -7.26 0.25 0.46
CA ILE A 35 -6.03 -0.37 0.96
C ILE A 35 -5.97 -1.86 0.63
N PRO A 36 -6.96 -2.69 1.03
CA PRO A 36 -6.95 -4.11 0.65
C PRO A 36 -7.03 -4.30 -0.87
N ASP A 37 -7.80 -3.49 -1.58
CA ASP A 37 -7.90 -3.58 -3.04
C ASP A 37 -6.55 -3.33 -3.72
N THR A 38 -5.79 -2.36 -3.22
CA THR A 38 -4.46 -2.04 -3.74
C THR A 38 -3.48 -3.18 -3.50
N LEU A 39 -3.53 -3.83 -2.33
CA LEU A 39 -2.67 -4.98 -2.03
C LEU A 39 -3.00 -6.19 -2.91
N GLU A 40 -4.27 -6.47 -3.09
CA GLU A 40 -4.71 -7.64 -3.85
C GLU A 40 -4.53 -7.46 -5.35
N SER A 41 -4.83 -6.27 -5.86
CA SER A 41 -4.83 -5.97 -7.30
C SER A 41 -4.07 -4.68 -7.61
N PRO A 42 -2.77 -4.60 -7.31
CA PRO A 42 -2.01 -3.40 -7.61
C PRO A 42 -1.78 -3.25 -9.11
N MET A 43 -1.57 -2.02 -9.55
CA MET A 43 -1.08 -1.77 -10.91
C MET A 43 0.42 -1.97 -10.97
N GLU A 44 1.12 -1.63 -9.89
CA GLU A 44 2.57 -1.81 -9.82
C GLU A 44 3.00 -2.01 -8.37
N VAL A 45 4.01 -2.85 -8.16
CA VAL A 45 4.68 -3.02 -6.86
C VAL A 45 6.16 -2.80 -7.07
N ARG A 46 6.76 -1.98 -6.25
CA ARG A 46 8.20 -1.68 -6.29
C ARG A 46 8.86 -2.03 -4.97
N LEU A 47 10.09 -2.52 -5.07
CA LEU A 47 10.94 -2.75 -3.90
C LEU A 47 11.51 -1.41 -3.44
N SER A 48 11.43 -1.11 -2.14
CA SER A 48 12.03 0.09 -1.60
C SER A 48 13.55 0.04 -1.75
N ARG A 49 14.16 1.15 -2.17
CA ARG A 49 15.62 1.24 -2.30
C ARG A 49 16.31 1.42 -0.95
N SER A 50 15.63 2.04 -0.01
CA SER A 50 16.21 2.31 1.31
C SER A 50 16.07 1.15 2.29
N ASP A 51 15.10 0.25 2.06
CA ASP A 51 14.85 -0.89 2.94
C ASP A 51 14.32 -2.06 2.12
N PRO A 52 15.13 -3.11 1.88
CA PRO A 52 14.73 -4.26 1.07
C PRO A 52 13.62 -5.10 1.67
N SER A 53 13.25 -4.87 2.93
CA SER A 53 12.10 -5.55 3.54
C SER A 53 10.77 -4.84 3.25
N ILE A 54 10.81 -3.68 2.60
CA ILE A 54 9.62 -2.88 2.31
C ILE A 54 9.28 -2.96 0.83
N ARG A 55 7.98 -3.20 0.57
CA ARG A 55 7.39 -3.14 -0.77
C ARG A 55 6.36 -2.03 -0.82
N LEU A 56 6.32 -1.34 -1.97
CA LEU A 56 5.43 -0.22 -2.22
C LEU A 56 4.39 -0.67 -3.23
N PHE A 57 3.14 -0.77 -2.80
CA PHE A 57 2.02 -1.20 -3.65
C PHE A 57 1.31 0.02 -4.18
N TYR A 58 1.17 0.13 -5.50
CA TYR A 58 0.57 1.29 -6.15
C TYR A 58 -0.66 0.92 -6.96
N ARG A 59 -1.73 1.69 -6.78
CA ARG A 59 -2.91 1.64 -7.62
C ARG A 59 -3.42 3.06 -7.86
N TYR A 60 -3.83 3.35 -9.09
CA TYR A 60 -4.32 4.67 -9.47
C TYR A 60 -5.81 4.78 -9.23
N TYR A 61 -6.23 5.86 -8.58
CA TYR A 61 -7.63 6.16 -8.31
C TYR A 61 -7.98 7.54 -8.85
N GLU A 62 -9.04 7.61 -9.65
CA GLU A 62 -9.46 8.86 -10.27
C GLU A 62 -10.23 9.76 -9.32
N ASN A 63 -10.94 9.18 -8.35
CA ASN A 63 -11.85 9.90 -7.46
C ASN A 63 -11.40 9.83 -6.00
N THR A 64 -10.37 10.61 -5.67
CA THR A 64 -9.95 10.78 -4.29
C THR A 64 -10.38 12.16 -3.80
N PRO A 65 -10.34 12.43 -2.47
CA PRO A 65 -10.66 13.78 -1.95
C PRO A 65 -9.80 14.90 -2.55
N VAL A 66 -8.64 14.57 -3.10
CA VAL A 66 -7.70 15.53 -3.70
C VAL A 66 -7.52 15.32 -5.21
N GLY A 67 -8.47 14.66 -5.86
CA GLY A 67 -8.44 14.40 -7.30
C GLY A 67 -7.81 13.06 -7.67
N ALA A 68 -7.37 12.92 -8.92
CA ALA A 68 -6.78 11.68 -9.39
C ALA A 68 -5.36 11.52 -8.84
N LYS A 69 -5.10 10.41 -8.16
CA LYS A 69 -3.82 10.15 -7.47
C LYS A 69 -3.51 8.66 -7.47
N TRP A 70 -2.23 8.36 -7.29
CA TRP A 70 -1.79 7.03 -6.93
C TRP A 70 -1.97 6.83 -5.42
N LEU A 71 -2.55 5.71 -5.03
CA LEU A 71 -2.49 5.26 -3.65
C LEU A 71 -1.26 4.39 -3.51
N CYS A 72 -0.41 4.73 -2.55
CA CYS A 72 0.75 3.91 -2.19
C CYS A 72 0.49 3.27 -0.84
N VAL A 73 0.50 1.94 -0.79
CA VAL A 73 0.43 1.19 0.46
C VAL A 73 1.81 0.62 0.73
N VAL A 74 2.39 0.98 1.85
CA VAL A 74 3.75 0.59 2.24
C VAL A 74 3.65 -0.60 3.19
N VAL A 75 4.26 -1.72 2.79
CA VAL A 75 4.21 -2.98 3.55
C VAL A 75 5.61 -3.43 3.91
N LYS A 76 5.80 -3.77 5.17
CA LYS A 76 7.06 -4.36 5.65
C LYS A 76 6.88 -5.87 5.78
N TYR A 77 7.86 -6.61 5.24
CA TYR A 77 7.88 -8.06 5.27
C TYR A 77 9.00 -8.53 6.20
N LEU A 78 8.61 -9.31 7.20
CA LEU A 78 9.53 -10.01 8.09
C LEU A 78 9.47 -11.50 7.77
N GLU A 79 10.30 -12.31 8.42
CA GLU A 79 10.39 -13.73 8.09
C GLU A 79 9.04 -14.47 8.13
N ALA A 80 8.22 -14.18 9.14
CA ALA A 80 6.91 -14.85 9.31
C ALA A 80 5.77 -13.85 9.50
N ASP A 81 5.93 -12.61 9.04
CA ASP A 81 4.95 -11.57 9.28
C ASP A 81 5.03 -10.49 8.21
N ALA A 82 3.89 -9.89 7.87
CA ALA A 82 3.85 -8.75 6.98
C ALA A 82 2.78 -7.78 7.48
N PHE A 83 3.08 -6.49 7.47
CA PHE A 83 2.14 -5.50 7.99
C PHE A 83 2.25 -4.17 7.24
N VAL A 84 1.12 -3.46 7.21
CA VAL A 84 1.07 -2.12 6.63
C VAL A 84 1.77 -1.14 7.57
N VAL A 85 2.76 -0.43 7.03
CA VAL A 85 3.47 0.63 7.75
C VAL A 85 2.66 1.93 7.65
N THR A 86 2.26 2.28 6.43
CA THR A 86 1.46 3.47 6.15
C THR A 86 0.83 3.37 4.76
N ALA A 87 -0.06 4.32 4.46
CA ALA A 87 -0.61 4.48 3.13
C ALA A 87 -0.84 5.96 2.89
N TYR A 88 -0.61 6.41 1.65
CA TYR A 88 -0.75 7.82 1.30
C TYR A 88 -1.01 7.98 -0.20
N LEU A 89 -1.51 9.16 -0.57
CA LEU A 89 -1.72 9.53 -1.96
C LEU A 89 -0.51 10.28 -2.50
N THR A 90 -0.16 10.02 -3.76
CA THR A 90 1.01 10.63 -4.40
C THR A 90 0.80 10.79 -5.89
N ASP A 91 1.51 11.75 -6.50
CA ASP A 91 1.52 11.95 -7.94
C ASP A 91 2.59 11.11 -8.63
N LYS A 92 3.59 10.63 -7.89
CA LYS A 92 4.74 9.95 -8.47
C LYS A 92 5.07 8.66 -7.72
N LEU A 93 5.46 7.64 -8.49
CA LEU A 93 5.97 6.40 -7.93
C LEU A 93 7.46 6.57 -7.56
N LYS A 94 7.84 6.06 -6.40
CA LYS A 94 9.23 6.09 -5.97
C LYS A 94 10.07 5.13 -6.81
N THR A 95 11.29 5.50 -7.09
CA THR A 95 12.24 4.65 -7.81
C THR A 95 12.50 3.36 -7.03
N GLY A 96 12.52 2.24 -7.73
CA GLY A 96 12.78 0.94 -7.15
C GLY A 96 12.56 -0.16 -8.18
N ASP A 97 13.04 -1.36 -7.88
CA ASP A 97 12.85 -2.52 -8.76
C ASP A 97 11.38 -2.88 -8.82
N ILE A 98 10.88 -3.12 -10.03
CA ILE A 98 9.49 -3.49 -10.24
C ILE A 98 9.31 -4.99 -9.95
N LEU A 99 8.48 -5.29 -8.95
CA LEU A 99 8.16 -6.66 -8.55
C LEU A 99 6.86 -7.15 -9.17
N TRP A 100 6.00 -6.24 -9.58
CA TRP A 100 4.70 -6.52 -10.17
C TRP A 100 4.34 -5.43 -11.17
N PRO A 101 3.76 -5.72 -12.34
CA PRO A 101 3.47 -7.07 -12.80
C PRO A 101 4.74 -7.85 -13.11
N LYS A 102 4.64 -9.17 -13.04
CA LYS A 102 5.73 -10.05 -13.45
C LYS A 102 5.80 -10.07 -14.98
N LYS A 103 7.03 -10.05 -15.48
CA LYS A 103 7.29 -10.17 -16.90
C LYS A 103 7.42 -11.63 -17.29
#